data_b334a40524df1525341b53c897106637
#
_entry.id   b334a40524df1525341b53c897106637
#
_cell.length_a   1.000
_cell.length_b   1.000
_cell.length_c   1.000
_cell.angle_alpha   90.00
_cell.angle_beta   90.00
_cell.angle_gamma   90.00
#
_symmetry.space_group_name_H-M   'P 1'
#
loop_
_entity.id
_entity.type
_entity.pdbx_description
1 polymer ?
#
loop_
_entity_poly.entity_id
_entity_poly.type
_entity_poly.pdbx_seq_one_letter_code
_entity_poly.pdbx_strand_id
1 'polypeptide(L)'
;MSKVFYKIILFLFIYNFGNTKINAKEDNFIIHHVLDSHEWHFFSTKKYDFTIPLPIIILSQKGIDIFLSNKLKNKTYKGFYINEDGNIESTDKNFKFLDLSITKNVTAMFLSFLILLLIFLYCAFWYKKNSFSKTPKGIVNAIEMMVDFIKNDILIPNIGEQYKNFGPYLLTIFFYIWLNNMLGLLPGSANLTGCISVTACLAILTFLVTNINGSRHYWHHLFCPSVPKFLYPIMVPIEIISLFTKPMTLMIRLFANITSGHIILLSIINLAFIFQSYSVGVACVFLNVFMLLLKLVVSFLQAYIFTLLSAIYIGGAIKK
;
A
#
# COMPACT_ATOMS: atom_id res chain seq x y z
N MET A 1 20.31 12.49 -17.76
CA MET A 1 19.51 11.50 -17.03
C MET A 1 18.21 11.07 -17.75
N SER A 2 17.58 11.90 -18.60
CA SER A 2 16.30 11.56 -19.27
C SER A 2 16.39 10.43 -20.32
N LYS A 3 17.46 10.37 -21.11
CA LYS A 3 17.60 9.37 -22.20
C LYS A 3 17.83 7.93 -21.73
N VAL A 4 18.44 7.74 -20.55
CA VAL A 4 18.69 6.41 -19.96
C VAL A 4 17.39 5.88 -19.34
N PHE A 5 16.63 6.72 -18.66
CA PHE A 5 15.34 6.39 -18.06
C PHE A 5 14.31 5.97 -19.12
N TYR A 6 14.27 6.69 -20.27
CA TYR A 6 13.42 6.32 -21.41
C TYR A 6 13.82 4.99 -22.05
N LYS A 7 15.12 4.71 -22.14
CA LYS A 7 15.60 3.43 -22.68
C LYS A 7 15.29 2.27 -21.73
N ILE A 8 15.36 2.47 -20.43
CA ILE A 8 15.02 1.42 -19.43
C ILE A 8 13.51 1.14 -19.46
N ILE A 9 12.67 2.18 -19.50
CA ILE A 9 11.20 2.01 -19.62
C ILE A 9 10.86 1.33 -20.94
N LEU A 10 11.45 1.74 -22.06
CA LEU A 10 11.21 1.16 -23.37
C LEU A 10 11.69 -0.30 -23.41
N PHE A 11 12.84 -0.61 -22.80
CA PHE A 11 13.40 -1.97 -22.72
C PHE A 11 12.52 -2.89 -21.85
N LEU A 12 12.07 -2.42 -20.68
CA LEU A 12 11.13 -3.15 -19.83
C LEU A 12 9.78 -3.36 -20.54
N PHE A 13 9.36 -2.41 -21.34
CA PHE A 13 8.12 -2.48 -22.12
C PHE A 13 8.23 -3.51 -23.25
N ILE A 14 9.31 -3.47 -24.05
CA ILE A 14 9.56 -4.39 -25.18
C ILE A 14 9.82 -5.82 -24.67
N TYR A 15 10.50 -5.97 -23.52
CA TYR A 15 10.80 -7.27 -22.93
C TYR A 15 9.54 -8.00 -22.45
N ASN A 16 8.57 -7.26 -21.89
CA ASN A 16 7.28 -7.84 -21.51
C ASN A 16 6.40 -8.25 -22.71
N PHE A 17 6.53 -7.58 -23.85
CA PHE A 17 5.71 -7.89 -25.05
C PHE A 17 6.23 -9.07 -25.89
N GLY A 18 7.50 -9.46 -25.75
CA GLY A 18 8.16 -10.41 -26.67
C GLY A 18 7.89 -11.88 -26.41
N ASN A 19 7.29 -12.30 -25.28
CA ASN A 19 7.40 -13.70 -24.85
C ASN A 19 6.12 -14.40 -24.36
N THR A 20 4.92 -13.87 -24.54
CA THR A 20 3.71 -14.53 -24.04
C THR A 20 2.82 -15.04 -25.15
N LYS A 21 2.94 -16.34 -25.47
CA LYS A 21 1.82 -17.12 -26.00
C LYS A 21 0.90 -17.45 -24.82
N ILE A 22 -0.17 -16.69 -24.65
CA ILE A 22 -1.13 -16.90 -23.58
C ILE A 22 -2.23 -17.82 -24.11
N ASN A 23 -2.36 -19.01 -23.51
CA ASN A 23 -3.49 -19.90 -23.69
C ASN A 23 -4.66 -19.38 -22.81
N ALA A 24 -5.89 -19.53 -23.28
CA ALA A 24 -7.14 -19.04 -22.68
C ALA A 24 -7.52 -19.66 -21.30
N LYS A 25 -6.60 -19.66 -20.33
CA LYS A 25 -6.84 -19.86 -18.90
C LYS A 25 -6.70 -18.56 -18.12
N GLU A 26 -7.13 -17.45 -18.71
CA GLU A 26 -6.62 -16.12 -18.38
C GLU A 26 -7.37 -15.39 -17.25
N ASP A 27 -8.59 -15.77 -16.92
CA ASP A 27 -9.33 -15.10 -15.83
C ASP A 27 -8.66 -15.31 -14.45
N ASN A 28 -7.98 -16.45 -14.27
CA ASN A 28 -7.24 -16.73 -13.05
C ASN A 28 -5.91 -15.98 -12.95
N PHE A 29 -5.26 -15.60 -14.09
CA PHE A 29 -3.96 -14.93 -14.05
C PHE A 29 -4.00 -13.55 -13.40
N ILE A 30 -5.02 -12.75 -13.72
CA ILE A 30 -5.19 -11.39 -13.16
C ILE A 30 -5.40 -11.49 -11.65
N ILE A 31 -6.28 -12.40 -11.21
CA ILE A 31 -6.62 -12.59 -9.80
C ILE A 31 -5.40 -13.09 -9.01
N HIS A 32 -4.70 -14.11 -9.50
CA HIS A 32 -3.49 -14.65 -8.86
C HIS A 32 -2.35 -13.65 -8.76
N HIS A 33 -2.24 -12.71 -9.71
CA HIS A 33 -1.19 -11.70 -9.68
C HIS A 33 -1.47 -10.57 -8.64
N VAL A 34 -2.75 -10.32 -8.35
CA VAL A 34 -3.19 -9.32 -7.38
C VAL A 34 -3.21 -9.86 -5.94
N LEU A 35 -3.49 -11.16 -5.77
CA LEU A 35 -3.53 -11.81 -4.46
C LEU A 35 -2.13 -11.94 -3.83
N ASP A 36 -2.13 -12.07 -2.51
CA ASP A 36 -0.92 -12.35 -1.74
C ASP A 36 -0.44 -13.78 -1.96
N SER A 37 0.87 -14.00 -1.91
CA SER A 37 1.47 -15.31 -2.16
C SER A 37 2.69 -15.57 -1.27
N HIS A 38 3.01 -16.85 -1.04
CA HIS A 38 4.18 -17.30 -0.30
C HIS A 38 5.46 -17.38 -1.15
N GLU A 39 5.35 -16.97 -2.43
CA GLU A 39 6.47 -16.87 -3.36
C GLU A 39 6.49 -15.50 -4.02
N TRP A 40 7.66 -14.87 -4.12
CA TRP A 40 7.79 -13.62 -4.86
C TRP A 40 8.25 -13.93 -6.28
N HIS A 41 7.30 -13.88 -7.21
CA HIS A 41 7.52 -14.11 -8.62
C HIS A 41 7.82 -12.81 -9.36
N PHE A 42 9.00 -12.70 -9.99
CA PHE A 42 9.40 -11.50 -10.74
C PHE A 42 9.15 -11.66 -12.24
N PHE A 43 9.62 -12.72 -12.84
CA PHE A 43 9.40 -13.02 -14.24
C PHE A 43 9.60 -14.51 -14.51
N SER A 44 8.84 -15.05 -15.48
CA SER A 44 9.04 -16.38 -16.03
C SER A 44 9.50 -16.31 -17.47
N THR A 45 10.52 -17.08 -17.80
CA THR A 45 10.98 -17.32 -19.16
C THR A 45 10.78 -18.80 -19.47
N LYS A 46 10.61 -19.18 -20.75
CA LYS A 46 10.38 -20.58 -21.16
C LYS A 46 11.30 -21.63 -20.53
N LYS A 47 12.45 -21.24 -19.96
CA LYS A 47 13.44 -22.15 -19.34
C LYS A 47 13.67 -21.89 -17.84
N TYR A 48 13.39 -20.68 -17.31
CA TYR A 48 13.72 -20.31 -15.94
C TYR A 48 12.61 -19.45 -15.35
N ASP A 49 12.10 -19.87 -14.20
CA ASP A 49 11.20 -19.08 -13.35
C ASP A 49 12.03 -18.42 -12.24
N PHE A 50 12.15 -17.10 -12.27
CA PHE A 50 12.80 -16.37 -11.19
C PHE A 50 11.81 -16.08 -10.08
N THR A 51 11.78 -16.99 -9.11
CA THR A 51 10.96 -16.87 -7.91
C THR A 51 11.86 -16.88 -6.68
N ILE A 52 11.62 -15.95 -5.76
CA ILE A 52 12.28 -15.95 -4.44
C ILE A 52 11.36 -16.69 -3.47
N PRO A 53 11.77 -17.86 -2.94
CA PRO A 53 10.98 -18.57 -1.95
C PRO A 53 11.02 -17.82 -0.62
N LEU A 54 9.85 -17.59 -0.03
CA LEU A 54 9.72 -16.89 1.24
C LEU A 54 9.66 -17.89 2.41
N PRO A 55 10.10 -17.51 3.61
CA PRO A 55 10.04 -18.36 4.79
C PRO A 55 8.59 -18.52 5.27
N ILE A 56 8.18 -19.76 5.42
CA ILE A 56 6.90 -20.18 6.00
C ILE A 56 7.14 -20.47 7.49
N ILE A 57 6.34 -19.85 8.35
CA ILE A 57 6.38 -20.00 9.79
C ILE A 57 5.00 -20.45 10.26
N ILE A 58 4.91 -21.69 10.72
CA ILE A 58 3.68 -22.27 11.23
C ILE A 58 3.81 -22.50 12.73
N LEU A 59 2.91 -21.91 13.50
CA LEU A 59 2.78 -22.18 14.93
C LEU A 59 1.71 -23.25 15.12
N SER A 60 2.12 -24.43 15.52
CA SER A 60 1.26 -25.57 15.78
C SER A 60 1.31 -26.00 17.24
N GLN A 61 0.39 -26.88 17.67
CA GLN A 61 0.42 -27.48 19.01
C GLN A 61 1.70 -28.30 19.28
N LYS A 62 2.42 -28.72 18.22
CA LYS A 62 3.67 -29.47 18.28
C LYS A 62 4.92 -28.57 18.35
N GLY A 63 4.75 -27.26 18.23
CA GLY A 63 5.84 -26.28 18.23
C GLY A 63 5.84 -25.37 17.00
N ILE A 64 6.96 -24.67 16.78
CA ILE A 64 7.14 -23.76 15.65
C ILE A 64 7.88 -24.51 14.55
N ASP A 65 7.28 -24.58 13.37
CA ASP A 65 7.89 -25.13 12.16
C ASP A 65 8.29 -23.99 11.22
N ILE A 66 9.58 -23.91 10.86
CA ILE A 66 10.10 -22.90 9.92
C ILE A 66 10.72 -23.63 8.74
N PHE A 67 10.25 -23.30 7.51
CA PHE A 67 10.82 -23.85 6.28
C PHE A 67 10.55 -22.90 5.10
N LEU A 68 11.24 -23.09 3.97
CA LEU A 68 11.07 -22.29 2.78
C LEU A 68 9.90 -22.78 1.93
N SER A 69 9.16 -21.90 1.29
CA SER A 69 7.99 -22.19 0.43
C SER A 69 8.29 -23.19 -0.69
N ASN A 70 9.54 -23.25 -1.14
CA ASN A 70 9.99 -24.20 -2.18
C ASN A 70 9.76 -25.67 -1.79
N LYS A 71 9.67 -25.99 -0.49
CA LYS A 71 9.41 -27.37 -0.02
C LYS A 71 7.95 -27.79 -0.16
N LEU A 72 7.03 -26.81 -0.26
CA LEU A 72 5.59 -27.05 -0.47
C LEU A 72 5.17 -27.01 -1.94
N LYS A 73 6.09 -26.65 -2.85
CA LYS A 73 5.78 -26.54 -4.28
C LYS A 73 5.40 -27.92 -4.84
N ASN A 74 4.09 -28.12 -5.09
CA ASN A 74 3.48 -29.37 -5.59
C ASN A 74 3.69 -30.62 -4.70
N LYS A 75 3.99 -30.45 -3.41
CA LYS A 75 4.20 -31.55 -2.46
C LYS A 75 3.64 -31.20 -1.09
N THR A 76 3.18 -32.24 -0.37
CA THR A 76 2.90 -32.13 1.05
C THR A 76 4.21 -32.21 1.84
N TYR A 77 4.47 -31.27 2.73
CA TYR A 77 5.62 -31.28 3.62
C TYR A 77 5.16 -31.15 5.07
N LYS A 78 5.56 -32.07 5.92
CA LYS A 78 5.16 -32.16 7.34
C LYS A 78 3.63 -32.13 7.58
N GLY A 79 2.83 -32.59 6.62
CA GLY A 79 1.38 -32.57 6.71
C GLY A 79 0.73 -31.24 6.31
N PHE A 80 1.48 -30.32 5.71
CA PHE A 80 0.96 -29.07 5.16
C PHE A 80 1.07 -29.07 3.64
N TYR A 81 0.14 -28.39 2.96
CA TYR A 81 0.13 -28.15 1.52
C TYR A 81 -0.43 -26.75 1.22
N ILE A 82 -0.16 -26.24 0.05
CA ILE A 82 -0.73 -24.98 -0.45
C ILE A 82 -1.92 -25.36 -1.33
N ASN A 83 -3.11 -24.83 -1.02
CA ASN A 83 -4.29 -25.04 -1.84
C ASN A 83 -4.29 -24.16 -3.10
N GLU A 84 -5.29 -24.30 -3.99
CA GLU A 84 -5.41 -23.51 -5.23
C GLU A 84 -5.56 -22.00 -4.98
N ASP A 85 -6.05 -21.60 -3.82
CA ASP A 85 -6.18 -20.20 -3.39
C ASP A 85 -4.89 -19.62 -2.81
N GLY A 86 -3.79 -20.39 -2.73
CA GLY A 86 -2.51 -19.95 -2.17
C GLY A 86 -2.42 -20.01 -0.65
N ASN A 87 -3.45 -20.50 0.04
CA ASN A 87 -3.46 -20.64 1.50
C ASN A 87 -2.80 -21.96 1.93
N ILE A 88 -2.15 -21.94 3.11
CA ILE A 88 -1.60 -23.15 3.70
C ILE A 88 -2.70 -23.90 4.42
N GLU A 89 -2.86 -25.18 4.10
CA GLU A 89 -3.80 -26.08 4.75
C GLU A 89 -3.08 -27.29 5.32
N SER A 90 -3.67 -27.88 6.36
CA SER A 90 -3.20 -29.12 6.95
C SER A 90 -3.92 -30.30 6.31
N THR A 91 -3.19 -31.41 6.09
CA THR A 91 -3.75 -32.67 5.63
C THR A 91 -4.79 -33.22 6.65
N ASP A 92 -4.57 -32.97 7.94
CA ASP A 92 -5.49 -33.33 9.01
C ASP A 92 -6.44 -32.17 9.32
N LYS A 93 -7.71 -32.26 8.95
CA LYS A 93 -8.72 -31.19 9.16
C LYS A 93 -8.92 -30.76 10.61
N ASN A 94 -8.56 -31.59 11.59
CA ASN A 94 -8.69 -31.28 13.02
C ASN A 94 -7.44 -30.62 13.62
N PHE A 95 -6.39 -30.43 12.82
CA PHE A 95 -5.14 -29.85 13.28
C PHE A 95 -5.21 -28.33 13.26
N LYS A 96 -5.30 -27.70 14.44
CA LYS A 96 -5.29 -26.25 14.57
C LYS A 96 -3.86 -25.73 14.50
N PHE A 97 -3.61 -24.83 13.59
CA PHE A 97 -2.35 -24.12 13.45
C PHE A 97 -2.61 -22.65 13.18
N LEU A 98 -1.63 -21.81 13.46
CA LEU A 98 -1.65 -20.39 13.16
C LEU A 98 -0.55 -20.12 12.14
N ASP A 99 -0.93 -19.58 10.99
CA ASP A 99 -0.01 -19.20 9.94
C ASP A 99 0.56 -17.81 10.23
N LEU A 100 1.87 -17.75 10.48
CA LEU A 100 2.64 -16.52 10.68
C LEU A 100 3.67 -16.33 9.56
N SER A 101 3.45 -16.94 8.41
CA SER A 101 4.38 -16.93 7.29
C SER A 101 4.64 -15.52 6.78
N ILE A 102 5.87 -15.29 6.35
CA ILE A 102 6.25 -14.05 5.68
C ILE A 102 5.83 -14.16 4.23
N THR A 103 4.71 -13.49 3.90
CA THR A 103 4.18 -13.42 2.55
C THR A 103 4.89 -12.34 1.72
N LYS A 104 4.62 -12.29 0.42
CA LYS A 104 5.09 -11.26 -0.51
C LYS A 104 4.78 -9.84 0.01
N ASN A 105 3.56 -9.62 0.53
CA ASN A 105 3.16 -8.31 1.05
C ASN A 105 3.91 -7.93 2.32
N VAL A 106 4.12 -8.88 3.24
CA VAL A 106 4.89 -8.65 4.46
C VAL A 106 6.35 -8.30 4.14
N THR A 107 6.96 -9.04 3.20
CA THR A 107 8.33 -8.75 2.75
C THR A 107 8.45 -7.37 2.13
N ALA A 108 7.51 -6.98 1.29
CA ALA A 108 7.49 -5.65 0.67
C ALA A 108 7.24 -4.54 1.71
N MET A 109 6.46 -4.80 2.76
CA MET A 109 6.26 -3.88 3.88
C MET A 109 7.58 -3.61 4.61
N PHE A 110 8.34 -4.64 4.94
CA PHE A 110 9.66 -4.47 5.55
C PHE A 110 10.64 -3.75 4.63
N LEU A 111 10.64 -4.07 3.33
CA LEU A 111 11.49 -3.42 2.35
C LEU A 111 11.18 -1.93 2.23
N SER A 112 9.90 -1.56 2.12
CA SER A 112 9.48 -0.16 2.02
C SER A 112 9.82 0.63 3.29
N PHE A 113 9.63 0.02 4.47
CA PHE A 113 10.04 0.62 5.73
C PHE A 113 11.55 0.84 5.80
N LEU A 114 12.36 -0.14 5.39
CA LEU A 114 13.81 -0.03 5.34
C LEU A 114 14.26 1.08 4.39
N ILE A 115 13.67 1.17 3.21
CA ILE A 115 13.97 2.25 2.24
C ILE A 115 13.67 3.62 2.85
N LEU A 116 12.50 3.80 3.46
CA LEU A 116 12.15 5.06 4.14
C LEU A 116 13.14 5.40 5.24
N LEU A 117 13.46 4.43 6.10
CA LEU A 117 14.40 4.62 7.19
C LEU A 117 15.77 5.07 6.67
N LEU A 118 16.27 4.43 5.61
CA LEU A 118 17.56 4.81 4.99
C LEU A 118 17.51 6.23 4.40
N ILE A 119 16.42 6.61 3.72
CA ILE A 119 16.25 7.96 3.16
C ILE A 119 16.26 9.01 4.28
N PHE A 120 15.48 8.82 5.33
CA PHE A 120 15.41 9.78 6.44
C PHE A 120 16.71 9.82 7.26
N LEU A 121 17.37 8.69 7.48
CA LEU A 121 18.69 8.65 8.11
C LEU A 121 19.71 9.42 7.27
N TYR A 122 19.73 9.23 5.96
CA TYR A 122 20.60 9.98 5.06
C TYR A 122 20.37 11.49 5.17
N CYS A 123 19.11 11.93 5.18
CA CYS A 123 18.76 13.34 5.39
C CYS A 123 19.25 13.83 6.77
N ALA A 124 19.01 13.08 7.84
CA ALA A 124 19.42 13.45 9.19
C ALA A 124 20.95 13.57 9.32
N PHE A 125 21.71 12.62 8.76
CA PHE A 125 23.17 12.69 8.73
C PHE A 125 23.68 13.88 7.92
N TRP A 126 23.03 14.18 6.80
CA TRP A 126 23.41 15.36 5.98
C TRP A 126 23.23 16.66 6.77
N TYR A 127 22.11 16.86 7.47
CA TYR A 127 21.86 18.04 8.31
C TYR A 127 22.83 18.12 9.50
N LYS A 128 23.11 17.00 10.15
CA LYS A 128 24.07 16.94 11.25
C LYS A 128 25.48 17.35 10.80
N LYS A 129 25.90 16.95 9.57
CA LYS A 129 27.22 17.26 9.02
C LYS A 129 27.36 18.70 8.53
N ASN A 130 26.31 19.29 7.96
CA ASN A 130 26.42 20.58 7.24
C ASN A 130 25.86 21.79 8.02
N SER A 131 25.36 21.61 9.27
CA SER A 131 24.95 22.68 10.22
C SER A 131 24.43 23.94 9.53
N PHE A 132 23.25 23.94 8.94
CA PHE A 132 22.53 25.10 8.37
C PHE A 132 23.35 26.05 7.42
N SER A 133 24.64 25.79 7.19
CA SER A 133 25.51 26.63 6.40
C SER A 133 25.48 26.38 4.90
N LYS A 134 24.92 25.22 4.48
CA LYS A 134 24.83 24.83 3.06
C LYS A 134 23.41 24.58 2.64
N THR A 135 23.01 25.09 1.48
CA THR A 135 21.72 24.77 0.87
C THR A 135 21.66 23.30 0.49
N PRO A 136 20.60 22.57 0.86
CA PRO A 136 20.45 21.17 0.50
C PRO A 136 20.33 21.00 -1.02
N LYS A 137 20.90 19.92 -1.55
CA LYS A 137 20.88 19.59 -2.98
C LYS A 137 20.40 18.15 -3.20
N GLY A 138 19.80 17.87 -4.37
CA GLY A 138 19.38 16.53 -4.76
C GLY A 138 18.24 15.99 -3.93
N ILE A 139 18.37 14.76 -3.43
CA ILE A 139 17.30 14.03 -2.68
C ILE A 139 16.92 14.78 -1.39
N VAL A 140 17.91 15.33 -0.67
CA VAL A 140 17.64 16.06 0.59
C VAL A 140 16.73 17.25 0.34
N ASN A 141 17.00 18.04 -0.70
CA ASN A 141 16.18 19.19 -1.08
C ASN A 141 14.75 18.76 -1.48
N ALA A 142 14.63 17.65 -2.23
CA ALA A 142 13.32 17.14 -2.63
C ALA A 142 12.48 16.71 -1.41
N ILE A 143 13.09 16.00 -0.46
CA ILE A 143 12.41 15.59 0.79
C ILE A 143 12.03 16.80 1.64
N GLU A 144 12.94 17.78 1.79
CA GLU A 144 12.67 19.01 2.53
C GLU A 144 11.48 19.77 1.95
N MET A 145 11.47 19.98 0.61
CA MET A 145 10.37 20.64 -0.08
C MET A 145 9.03 19.93 0.18
N MET A 146 9.01 18.60 0.17
CA MET A 146 7.80 17.82 0.45
C MET A 146 7.38 17.93 1.92
N VAL A 147 8.33 17.90 2.85
CA VAL A 147 8.04 18.06 4.28
C VAL A 147 7.47 19.44 4.55
N ASP A 148 8.06 20.49 3.97
CA ASP A 148 7.57 21.88 4.12
C ASP A 148 6.19 22.06 3.48
N PHE A 149 5.94 21.46 2.32
CA PHE A 149 4.64 21.46 1.67
C PHE A 149 3.57 20.84 2.60
N ILE A 150 3.79 19.62 3.10
CA ILE A 150 2.84 18.94 4.00
C ILE A 150 2.65 19.71 5.31
N LYS A 151 3.72 20.27 5.86
CA LYS A 151 3.67 21.06 7.09
C LYS A 151 2.83 22.31 6.92
N ASN A 152 3.06 23.09 5.87
CA ASN A 152 2.42 24.39 5.67
C ASN A 152 0.97 24.24 5.16
N ASP A 153 0.71 23.28 4.26
CA ASP A 153 -0.61 23.12 3.64
C ASP A 153 -1.55 22.22 4.44
N ILE A 154 -1.01 21.25 5.20
CA ILE A 154 -1.85 20.29 5.93
C ILE A 154 -1.76 20.46 7.44
N LEU A 155 -0.53 20.43 8.02
CA LEU A 155 -0.39 20.31 9.46
C LEU A 155 -0.80 21.58 10.18
N ILE A 156 -0.24 22.72 9.80
CA ILE A 156 -0.47 24.01 10.46
C ILE A 156 -1.95 24.45 10.35
N PRO A 157 -2.60 24.40 9.17
CA PRO A 157 -3.99 24.87 9.05
C PRO A 157 -5.00 24.00 9.80
N ASN A 158 -4.78 22.68 9.88
CA ASN A 158 -5.75 21.76 10.44
C ASN A 158 -5.53 21.48 11.93
N ILE A 159 -4.29 21.39 12.42
CA ILE A 159 -3.94 21.01 13.80
C ILE A 159 -3.58 22.24 14.64
N GLY A 160 -3.05 23.31 14.03
CA GLY A 160 -2.62 24.51 14.72
C GLY A 160 -1.31 24.30 15.50
N GLU A 161 -1.18 24.89 16.69
CA GLU A 161 0.07 24.89 17.49
C GLU A 161 0.56 23.49 17.88
N GLN A 162 -0.34 22.52 17.98
CA GLN A 162 0.00 21.14 18.36
C GLN A 162 0.56 20.30 17.20
N TYR A 163 0.78 20.92 16.02
CA TYR A 163 1.32 20.20 14.86
C TYR A 163 2.66 19.51 15.13
N LYS A 164 3.45 20.00 16.08
CA LYS A 164 4.76 19.42 16.45
C LYS A 164 4.64 18.01 17.03
N ASN A 165 3.55 17.71 17.72
CA ASN A 165 3.33 16.39 18.34
C ASN A 165 2.85 15.35 17.32
N PHE A 166 1.98 15.75 16.38
CA PHE A 166 1.37 14.86 15.40
C PHE A 166 2.06 14.87 14.04
N GLY A 167 2.90 15.89 13.80
CA GLY A 167 3.64 16.06 12.54
C GLY A 167 4.47 14.84 12.16
N PRO A 168 5.32 14.27 13.05
CA PRO A 168 6.11 13.09 12.72
C PRO A 168 5.25 11.89 12.30
N TYR A 169 4.12 11.66 12.96
CA TYR A 169 3.18 10.59 12.63
C TYR A 169 2.56 10.79 11.24
N LEU A 170 2.03 11.99 10.96
CA LEU A 170 1.35 12.29 9.70
C LEU A 170 2.34 12.34 8.51
N LEU A 171 3.56 12.85 8.72
CA LEU A 171 4.61 12.78 7.72
C LEU A 171 5.02 11.33 7.42
N THR A 172 5.15 10.49 8.45
CA THR A 172 5.47 9.06 8.26
C THR A 172 4.38 8.37 7.42
N ILE A 173 3.10 8.60 7.72
CA ILE A 173 1.99 8.05 6.95
C ILE A 173 2.04 8.53 5.50
N PHE A 174 2.25 9.82 5.28
CA PHE A 174 2.33 10.39 3.93
C PHE A 174 3.42 9.70 3.10
N PHE A 175 4.66 9.69 3.61
CA PHE A 175 5.79 9.10 2.87
C PHE A 175 5.63 7.58 2.73
N TYR A 176 5.07 6.90 3.72
CA TYR A 176 4.82 5.47 3.66
C TYR A 176 3.81 5.12 2.57
N ILE A 177 2.66 5.79 2.52
CA ILE A 177 1.64 5.57 1.49
C ILE A 177 2.20 5.95 0.11
N TRP A 178 2.83 7.11 -0.01
CA TRP A 178 3.39 7.57 -1.28
C TRP A 178 4.45 6.61 -1.84
N LEU A 179 5.42 6.20 -1.00
CA LEU A 179 6.45 5.26 -1.42
C LEU A 179 5.87 3.90 -1.85
N ASN A 180 4.95 3.35 -1.05
CA ASN A 180 4.33 2.06 -1.39
C ASN A 180 3.48 2.13 -2.66
N ASN A 181 2.77 3.21 -2.88
CA ASN A 181 2.04 3.44 -4.13
C ASN A 181 2.99 3.54 -5.33
N MET A 182 4.15 4.22 -5.16
CA MET A 182 5.18 4.32 -6.20
C MET A 182 5.85 2.97 -6.48
N LEU A 183 6.18 2.22 -5.43
CA LEU A 183 6.71 0.85 -5.58
C LEU A 183 5.69 -0.07 -6.27
N GLY A 184 4.41 0.05 -5.94
CA GLY A 184 3.33 -0.69 -6.59
C GLY A 184 3.16 -0.43 -8.10
N LEU A 185 3.72 0.65 -8.65
CA LEU A 185 3.74 0.90 -10.09
C LEU A 185 4.78 0.05 -10.83
N LEU A 186 5.77 -0.50 -10.11
CA LEU A 186 6.80 -1.33 -10.73
C LEU A 186 6.25 -2.73 -11.06
N PRO A 187 6.47 -3.23 -12.26
CA PRO A 187 6.05 -4.57 -12.63
C PRO A 187 6.75 -5.62 -11.74
N GLY A 188 5.99 -6.57 -11.22
CA GLY A 188 6.51 -7.62 -10.32
C GLY A 188 6.63 -7.20 -8.84
N SER A 189 6.40 -5.94 -8.48
CA SER A 189 6.36 -5.53 -7.08
C SER A 189 5.07 -5.98 -6.37
N ALA A 190 5.13 -6.07 -5.04
CA ALA A 190 3.95 -6.32 -4.24
C ALA A 190 3.06 -5.06 -4.19
N ASN A 191 1.75 -5.27 -4.34
CA ASN A 191 0.76 -4.20 -4.24
C ASN A 191 0.27 -4.05 -2.79
N LEU A 192 1.11 -3.51 -1.91
CA LEU A 192 0.81 -3.39 -0.47
C LEU A 192 -0.47 -2.63 -0.18
N THR A 193 -0.65 -1.48 -0.80
CA THR A 193 -1.81 -0.61 -0.60
C THR A 193 -3.07 -1.14 -1.32
N GLY A 194 -2.91 -2.14 -2.18
CA GLY A 194 -4.01 -2.95 -2.74
C GLY A 194 -4.44 -4.11 -1.82
N CYS A 195 -3.79 -4.32 -0.67
CA CYS A 195 -4.21 -5.27 0.34
C CYS A 195 -5.12 -4.57 1.37
N ILE A 196 -6.36 -5.06 1.52
CA ILE A 196 -7.34 -4.46 2.42
C ILE A 196 -6.88 -4.49 3.89
N SER A 197 -6.13 -5.51 4.30
CA SER A 197 -5.62 -5.65 5.67
C SER A 197 -4.60 -4.55 6.00
N VAL A 198 -3.72 -4.18 5.07
CA VAL A 198 -2.73 -3.11 5.25
C VAL A 198 -3.41 -1.74 5.33
N THR A 199 -4.34 -1.47 4.42
CA THR A 199 -5.08 -0.19 4.40
C THR A 199 -6.00 -0.06 5.61
N ALA A 200 -6.60 -1.17 6.08
CA ALA A 200 -7.37 -1.21 7.31
C ALA A 200 -6.50 -0.90 8.53
N CYS A 201 -5.31 -1.48 8.62
CA CYS A 201 -4.36 -1.21 9.71
C CYS A 201 -4.00 0.27 9.78
N LEU A 202 -3.68 0.92 8.66
CA LEU A 202 -3.38 2.35 8.61
C LEU A 202 -4.58 3.21 9.04
N ALA A 203 -5.78 2.85 8.59
CA ALA A 203 -7.00 3.56 8.95
C ALA A 203 -7.34 3.39 10.45
N ILE A 204 -7.18 2.19 11.00
CA ILE A 204 -7.37 1.90 12.42
C ILE A 204 -6.34 2.64 13.27
N LEU A 205 -5.07 2.69 12.85
CA LEU A 205 -4.05 3.48 13.56
C LEU A 205 -4.44 4.96 13.61
N THR A 206 -4.90 5.55 12.51
CA THR A 206 -5.40 6.94 12.49
C THR A 206 -6.59 7.12 13.42
N PHE A 207 -7.52 6.17 13.41
CA PHE A 207 -8.68 6.16 14.30
C PHE A 207 -8.26 6.11 15.78
N LEU A 208 -7.34 5.24 16.15
CA LEU A 208 -6.82 5.13 17.50
C LEU A 208 -6.12 6.43 17.94
N VAL A 209 -5.23 6.98 17.10
CA VAL A 209 -4.53 8.24 17.41
C VAL A 209 -5.53 9.37 17.61
N THR A 210 -6.57 9.46 16.78
CA THR A 210 -7.62 10.49 16.88
C THR A 210 -8.40 10.36 18.18
N ASN A 211 -8.86 9.16 18.53
CA ASN A 211 -9.73 8.96 19.70
C ASN A 211 -8.96 9.00 21.03
N ILE A 212 -7.73 8.46 21.08
CA ILE A 212 -6.91 8.50 22.32
C ILE A 212 -6.56 9.95 22.70
N ASN A 213 -6.30 10.79 21.69
CA ASN A 213 -5.95 12.20 21.90
C ASN A 213 -7.17 13.13 21.86
N GLY A 214 -8.38 12.58 21.79
CA GLY A 214 -9.62 13.36 21.77
C GLY A 214 -9.83 14.13 23.07
N SER A 215 -10.14 15.43 22.95
CA SER A 215 -10.44 16.31 24.09
C SER A 215 -11.75 15.89 24.78
N ARG A 216 -11.94 16.35 26.03
CA ARG A 216 -13.23 16.13 26.72
C ARG A 216 -14.40 16.77 25.96
N HIS A 217 -14.16 17.87 25.27
CA HIS A 217 -15.18 18.55 24.46
C HIS A 217 -15.57 17.68 23.25
N TYR A 218 -14.61 17.01 22.59
CA TYR A 218 -14.87 16.08 21.51
C TYR A 218 -15.78 14.92 21.93
N TRP A 219 -15.49 14.27 23.07
CA TRP A 219 -16.32 13.20 23.61
C TRP A 219 -17.69 13.69 24.08
N HIS A 220 -17.74 14.87 24.70
CA HIS A 220 -19.01 15.49 25.09
C HIS A 220 -19.88 15.79 23.86
N HIS A 221 -19.31 16.32 22.78
CA HIS A 221 -20.05 16.58 21.54
C HIS A 221 -20.58 15.30 20.90
N LEU A 222 -19.83 14.20 21.00
CA LEU A 222 -20.23 12.91 20.46
C LEU A 222 -21.45 12.32 21.15
N PHE A 223 -21.53 12.43 22.51
CA PHE A 223 -22.63 11.86 23.30
C PHE A 223 -23.72 12.86 23.64
N CYS A 224 -23.39 14.15 23.69
CA CYS A 224 -24.29 15.22 24.01
C CYS A 224 -24.17 16.35 22.97
N PRO A 225 -24.63 16.14 21.74
CA PRO A 225 -24.57 17.16 20.70
C PRO A 225 -25.38 18.38 21.10
N SER A 226 -24.98 19.56 20.67
CA SER A 226 -25.62 20.86 20.99
C SER A 226 -26.94 21.08 20.21
N VAL A 227 -27.86 20.10 20.30
CA VAL A 227 -29.17 20.09 19.63
C VAL A 227 -30.29 19.98 20.68
N PRO A 228 -31.56 20.34 20.36
CA PRO A 228 -32.69 20.13 21.24
C PRO A 228 -32.84 18.67 21.68
N LYS A 229 -33.16 18.41 22.94
CA LYS A 229 -33.22 17.06 23.53
C LYS A 229 -34.12 16.08 22.78
N PHE A 230 -35.12 16.57 22.09
CA PHE A 230 -35.99 15.75 21.24
C PHE A 230 -35.28 15.05 20.10
N LEU A 231 -34.15 15.62 19.57
CA LEU A 231 -33.37 15.07 18.47
C LEU A 231 -32.24 14.13 18.90
N TYR A 232 -31.96 13.98 20.22
CA TYR A 232 -30.90 13.12 20.75
C TYR A 232 -30.98 11.66 20.27
N PRO A 233 -32.18 11.02 20.29
CA PRO A 233 -32.29 9.61 19.88
C PRO A 233 -31.85 9.33 18.42
N ILE A 234 -31.89 10.37 17.59
CA ILE A 234 -31.49 10.27 16.17
C ILE A 234 -30.05 10.73 16.00
N MET A 235 -29.68 11.82 16.67
CA MET A 235 -28.38 12.48 16.46
C MET A 235 -27.21 11.66 17.03
N VAL A 236 -27.36 11.10 18.24
CA VAL A 236 -26.29 10.31 18.88
C VAL A 236 -25.92 9.06 18.07
N PRO A 237 -26.87 8.22 17.58
CA PRO A 237 -26.51 7.11 16.70
C PRO A 237 -25.82 7.55 15.40
N ILE A 238 -26.24 8.67 14.79
CA ILE A 238 -25.60 9.19 13.56
C ILE A 238 -24.15 9.60 13.84
N GLU A 239 -23.90 10.26 14.97
CA GLU A 239 -22.55 10.70 15.36
C GLU A 239 -21.63 9.49 15.61
N ILE A 240 -22.15 8.46 16.28
CA ILE A 240 -21.41 7.19 16.50
C ILE A 240 -21.12 6.50 15.17
N ILE A 241 -22.09 6.41 14.26
CA ILE A 241 -21.87 5.83 12.93
C ILE A 241 -20.83 6.64 12.16
N SER A 242 -20.90 7.99 12.22
CA SER A 242 -19.92 8.89 11.61
C SER A 242 -18.51 8.61 12.09
N LEU A 243 -18.32 8.32 13.38
CA LEU A 243 -17.03 7.98 13.98
C LEU A 243 -16.38 6.77 13.30
N PHE A 244 -17.16 5.72 13.03
CA PHE A 244 -16.67 4.51 12.35
C PHE A 244 -16.54 4.69 10.82
N THR A 245 -17.40 5.50 10.22
CA THR A 245 -17.37 5.76 8.78
C THR A 245 -16.08 6.47 8.34
N LYS A 246 -15.52 7.34 9.20
CA LYS A 246 -14.26 8.07 8.92
C LYS A 246 -13.09 7.12 8.55
N PRO A 247 -12.69 6.15 9.41
CA PRO A 247 -11.62 5.22 9.07
C PRO A 247 -11.99 4.28 7.92
N MET A 248 -13.25 3.85 7.83
CA MET A 248 -13.70 3.02 6.69
C MET A 248 -13.54 3.74 5.36
N THR A 249 -13.87 5.02 5.30
CA THR A 249 -13.71 5.83 4.08
C THR A 249 -12.24 5.95 3.68
N LEU A 250 -11.33 6.16 4.64
CA LEU A 250 -9.89 6.19 4.38
C LEU A 250 -9.38 4.86 3.83
N MET A 251 -9.78 3.75 4.45
CA MET A 251 -9.42 2.39 4.05
C MET A 251 -9.89 2.07 2.62
N ILE A 252 -11.21 2.24 2.36
CA ILE A 252 -11.81 1.89 1.06
C ILE A 252 -11.21 2.76 -0.05
N ARG A 253 -11.02 4.05 0.18
CA ARG A 253 -10.45 4.95 -0.83
C ARG A 253 -9.04 4.54 -1.25
N LEU A 254 -8.18 4.20 -0.26
CA LEU A 254 -6.81 3.78 -0.56
C LEU A 254 -6.79 2.45 -1.30
N PHE A 255 -7.52 1.45 -0.79
CA PHE A 255 -7.64 0.13 -1.39
C PHE A 255 -8.23 0.17 -2.81
N ALA A 256 -9.40 0.83 -2.99
CA ALA A 256 -10.10 0.83 -4.27
C ALA A 256 -9.29 1.51 -5.39
N ASN A 257 -8.66 2.66 -5.13
CA ASN A 257 -7.88 3.37 -6.14
C ASN A 257 -6.71 2.54 -6.66
N ILE A 258 -5.99 1.86 -5.77
CA ILE A 258 -4.82 1.07 -6.16
C ILE A 258 -5.25 -0.21 -6.87
N THR A 259 -6.21 -0.95 -6.32
CA THR A 259 -6.69 -2.21 -6.89
C THR A 259 -7.34 -1.99 -8.26
N SER A 260 -8.26 -1.02 -8.39
CA SER A 260 -8.89 -0.70 -9.68
C SER A 260 -7.85 -0.29 -10.73
N GLY A 261 -6.86 0.50 -10.33
CA GLY A 261 -5.80 0.90 -11.23
C GLY A 261 -4.95 -0.28 -11.73
N HIS A 262 -4.68 -1.31 -10.92
CA HIS A 262 -3.98 -2.53 -11.37
C HIS A 262 -4.86 -3.35 -12.32
N ILE A 263 -6.12 -3.55 -11.99
CA ILE A 263 -7.06 -4.30 -12.82
C ILE A 263 -7.18 -3.65 -14.21
N ILE A 264 -7.32 -2.32 -14.27
CA ILE A 264 -7.43 -1.60 -15.55
C ILE A 264 -6.17 -1.77 -16.42
N LEU A 265 -4.97 -1.64 -15.85
CA LEU A 265 -3.73 -1.83 -16.60
C LEU A 265 -3.62 -3.25 -17.17
N LEU A 266 -3.89 -4.27 -16.35
CA LEU A 266 -3.85 -5.66 -16.77
C LEU A 266 -4.92 -5.95 -17.83
N SER A 267 -6.13 -5.38 -17.69
CA SER A 267 -7.22 -5.54 -18.66
C SER A 267 -6.87 -4.94 -20.03
N ILE A 268 -6.22 -3.76 -20.08
CA ILE A 268 -5.78 -3.14 -21.34
C ILE A 268 -4.70 -4.01 -22.00
N ILE A 269 -3.77 -4.57 -21.22
CA ILE A 269 -2.75 -5.48 -21.75
C ILE A 269 -3.42 -6.74 -22.31
N ASN A 270 -4.37 -7.33 -21.59
CA ASN A 270 -5.09 -8.52 -22.02
C ASN A 270 -5.87 -8.28 -23.30
N LEU A 271 -6.49 -7.11 -23.46
CA LEU A 271 -7.21 -6.71 -24.69
C LEU A 271 -6.29 -6.80 -25.94
N ALA A 272 -5.04 -6.37 -25.81
CA ALA A 272 -4.05 -6.44 -26.90
C ALA A 272 -3.79 -7.89 -27.35
N PHE A 273 -3.80 -8.84 -26.40
CA PHE A 273 -3.59 -10.27 -26.71
C PHE A 273 -4.83 -10.92 -27.32
N ILE A 274 -6.04 -10.54 -26.86
CA ILE A 274 -7.30 -11.09 -27.37
C ILE A 274 -7.49 -10.73 -28.85
N PHE A 275 -7.27 -9.47 -29.21
CA PHE A 275 -7.51 -9.00 -30.60
C PHE A 275 -6.42 -9.40 -31.59
N GLN A 276 -5.22 -9.74 -31.14
CA GLN A 276 -4.06 -10.16 -31.98
C GLN A 276 -3.81 -9.27 -33.20
N SER A 277 -4.28 -8.02 -33.16
CA SER A 277 -4.15 -7.03 -34.23
C SER A 277 -3.06 -6.04 -33.91
N TYR A 278 -2.19 -5.76 -34.87
CA TYR A 278 -1.09 -4.79 -34.69
C TYR A 278 -1.60 -3.38 -34.34
N SER A 279 -2.65 -2.93 -34.99
CA SER A 279 -3.26 -1.60 -34.74
C SER A 279 -3.81 -1.49 -33.32
N VAL A 280 -4.51 -2.52 -32.83
CA VAL A 280 -5.02 -2.58 -31.46
C VAL A 280 -3.86 -2.64 -30.45
N GLY A 281 -2.82 -3.41 -30.76
CA GLY A 281 -1.62 -3.48 -29.91
C GLY A 281 -0.98 -2.11 -29.70
N VAL A 282 -0.76 -1.34 -30.75
CA VAL A 282 -0.20 0.02 -30.66
C VAL A 282 -1.11 0.95 -29.83
N ALA A 283 -2.43 0.91 -30.05
CA ALA A 283 -3.38 1.69 -29.28
C ALA A 283 -3.36 1.32 -27.79
N CYS A 284 -3.32 0.03 -27.45
CA CYS A 284 -3.21 -0.45 -26.06
C CYS A 284 -1.92 -0.01 -25.38
N VAL A 285 -0.79 0.01 -26.09
CA VAL A 285 0.50 0.53 -25.57
C VAL A 285 0.36 2.01 -25.21
N PHE A 286 -0.18 2.83 -26.11
CA PHE A 286 -0.37 4.25 -25.86
C PHE A 286 -1.29 4.50 -24.66
N LEU A 287 -2.39 3.74 -24.58
CA LEU A 287 -3.37 3.83 -23.49
C LEU A 287 -2.73 3.41 -22.14
N ASN A 288 -1.92 2.36 -22.13
CA ASN A 288 -1.22 1.94 -20.92
C ASN A 288 -0.19 2.96 -20.42
N VAL A 289 0.56 3.61 -21.31
CA VAL A 289 1.48 4.70 -20.94
C VAL A 289 0.71 5.86 -20.31
N PHE A 290 -0.41 6.25 -20.92
CA PHE A 290 -1.27 7.30 -20.38
C PHE A 290 -1.82 6.92 -19.00
N MET A 291 -2.32 5.70 -18.83
CA MET A 291 -2.82 5.20 -17.55
C MET A 291 -1.72 5.14 -16.47
N LEU A 292 -0.48 4.81 -16.85
CA LEU A 292 0.65 4.80 -15.93
C LEU A 292 1.00 6.21 -15.43
N LEU A 293 0.93 7.21 -16.31
CA LEU A 293 1.09 8.62 -15.91
C LEU A 293 -0.02 9.08 -14.96
N LEU A 294 -1.27 8.74 -15.27
CA LEU A 294 -2.40 9.02 -14.39
C LEU A 294 -2.22 8.38 -13.01
N LYS A 295 -1.81 7.11 -12.96
CA LYS A 295 -1.54 6.40 -11.70
C LYS A 295 -0.45 7.07 -10.87
N LEU A 296 0.59 7.59 -11.50
CA LEU A 296 1.66 8.31 -10.81
C LEU A 296 1.11 9.55 -10.07
N VAL A 297 0.28 10.34 -10.75
CA VAL A 297 -0.39 11.50 -10.15
C VAL A 297 -1.34 11.07 -9.03
N VAL A 298 -2.18 10.06 -9.28
CA VAL A 298 -3.13 9.54 -8.31
C VAL A 298 -2.42 8.97 -7.08
N SER A 299 -1.28 8.31 -7.25
CA SER A 299 -0.45 7.80 -6.13
C SER A 299 -0.05 8.89 -5.14
N PHE A 300 0.42 10.03 -5.66
CA PHE A 300 0.76 11.19 -4.83
C PHE A 300 -0.49 11.79 -4.17
N LEU A 301 -1.53 12.02 -4.98
CA LEU A 301 -2.78 12.61 -4.53
C LEU A 301 -3.47 11.78 -3.46
N GLN A 302 -3.35 10.45 -3.54
CA GLN A 302 -3.90 9.53 -2.54
C GLN A 302 -3.19 9.65 -1.18
N ALA A 303 -1.85 9.74 -1.18
CA ALA A 303 -1.08 9.98 0.04
C ALA A 303 -1.43 11.34 0.67
N TYR A 304 -1.56 12.38 -0.18
CA TYR A 304 -1.95 13.72 0.24
C TYR A 304 -3.35 13.74 0.89
N ILE A 305 -4.37 13.16 0.22
CA ILE A 305 -5.74 13.14 0.73
C ILE A 305 -5.85 12.33 2.02
N PHE A 306 -5.15 11.18 2.11
CA PHE A 306 -5.17 10.38 3.34
C PHE A 306 -4.61 11.18 4.51
N THR A 307 -3.48 11.85 4.31
CA THR A 307 -2.83 12.67 5.34
C THR A 307 -3.67 13.89 5.72
N LEU A 308 -4.27 14.56 4.73
CA LEU A 308 -5.16 15.70 4.93
C LEU A 308 -6.38 15.32 5.79
N LEU A 309 -7.08 14.24 5.42
CA LEU A 309 -8.24 13.78 6.20
C LEU A 309 -7.84 13.33 7.60
N SER A 310 -6.70 12.66 7.75
CA SER A 310 -6.16 12.28 9.06
C SER A 310 -5.86 13.52 9.92
N ALA A 311 -5.27 14.57 9.33
CA ALA A 311 -5.01 15.83 10.01
C ALA A 311 -6.29 16.56 10.43
N ILE A 312 -7.32 16.58 9.58
CA ILE A 312 -8.65 17.14 9.89
C ILE A 312 -9.30 16.39 11.05
N TYR A 313 -9.23 15.05 11.04
CA TYR A 313 -9.84 14.23 12.10
C TYR A 313 -9.12 14.44 13.45
N ILE A 314 -7.78 14.43 13.45
CA ILE A 314 -6.99 14.70 14.64
C ILE A 314 -7.21 16.15 15.12
N GLY A 315 -7.15 17.12 14.23
CA GLY A 315 -7.36 18.54 14.55
C GLY A 315 -8.76 18.82 15.12
N GLY A 316 -9.80 18.18 14.56
CA GLY A 316 -11.16 18.25 15.07
C GLY A 316 -11.34 17.61 16.46
N ALA A 317 -10.58 16.52 16.74
CA ALA A 317 -10.64 15.84 18.03
C ALA A 317 -9.90 16.60 19.15
N ILE A 318 -8.84 17.35 18.80
CA ILE A 318 -8.00 18.07 19.77
C ILE A 318 -8.53 19.47 20.10
N LYS A 319 -9.26 20.12 19.18
CA LYS A 319 -9.82 21.46 19.40
C LYS A 319 -10.68 21.45 20.68
N LYS A 320 -10.40 22.44 21.51
CA LYS A 320 -11.16 22.70 22.76
C LYS A 320 -12.50 23.34 22.46
#